data_a763fef8609d50eed5895e93942fc6bb
#
_entry.id   a763fef8609d50eed5895e93942fc6bb
#
_cell.length_a   1.000
_cell.length_b   1.000
_cell.length_c   1.000
_cell.angle_alpha   90.00
_cell.angle_beta   90.00
_cell.angle_gamma   90.00
#
_symmetry.space_group_name_H-M   'P 1'
#
loop_
_entity.id
_entity.type
_entity.pdbx_description
1 polymer ?
#
loop_
_entity_poly.entity_id
_entity_poly.type
_entity_poly.pdbx_seq_one_letter_code
_entity_poly.pdbx_strand_id
1 'polypeptide(L)'
;VEDAVVLVDKNDNELGTMPKLEAHIIGALHRAFSLFIFNSKKQLLIQQRAITKYHSGSLWANTCCSHPRPNELLSQAIHRRLDEELGMQCNEIRTIGTVLYNEKVTDNLIEHEFDHLYLGFTDQTPQCNPNEVMNYRWISLDSLYQDIEQNPSDYSVWFCYILKHMGFNQFTRWSQGII
;
A
#
# COMPACT_ATOMS: atom_id res chain seq x y z
N VAL A 1 11.27 -7.85 18.15
CA VAL A 1 12.22 -7.78 17.02
C VAL A 1 11.75 -6.64 16.14
N GLU A 2 12.56 -5.61 16.00
CA GLU A 2 12.27 -4.49 15.12
C GLU A 2 12.25 -4.98 13.68
N ASP A 3 11.18 -4.66 12.94
CA ASP A 3 11.07 -5.01 11.54
C ASP A 3 12.17 -4.31 10.73
N ALA A 4 12.90 -5.07 9.92
CA ALA A 4 13.88 -4.54 9.00
C ALA A 4 13.31 -4.46 7.59
N VAL A 5 13.76 -3.47 6.83
CA VAL A 5 13.45 -3.29 5.41
C VAL A 5 14.66 -3.65 4.54
N VAL A 6 14.40 -3.96 3.29
CA VAL A 6 15.44 -4.26 2.29
C VAL A 6 15.81 -2.97 1.58
N LEU A 7 17.06 -2.51 1.76
CA LEU A 7 17.58 -1.36 1.03
C LEU A 7 17.87 -1.74 -0.42
N VAL A 8 17.50 -0.87 -1.33
CA VAL A 8 17.70 -1.08 -2.77
C VAL A 8 18.24 0.18 -3.46
N ASP A 9 18.82 -0.01 -4.64
CA ASP A 9 19.12 1.09 -5.53
C ASP A 9 17.90 1.43 -6.43
N LYS A 10 18.06 2.42 -7.30
CA LYS A 10 17.00 2.86 -8.23
C LYS A 10 16.56 1.80 -9.26
N ASN A 11 17.31 0.70 -9.37
CA ASN A 11 17.00 -0.43 -10.25
C ASN A 11 16.50 -1.66 -9.46
N ASP A 12 16.16 -1.48 -8.17
CA ASP A 12 15.70 -2.54 -7.28
C ASP A 12 16.75 -3.61 -6.95
N ASN A 13 18.03 -3.29 -7.12
CA ASN A 13 19.10 -4.18 -6.67
C ASN A 13 19.29 -4.04 -5.16
N GLU A 14 19.35 -5.17 -4.46
CA GLU A 14 19.49 -5.22 -3.01
C GLU A 14 20.87 -4.70 -2.58
N LEU A 15 20.89 -3.76 -1.65
CA LEU A 15 22.12 -3.14 -1.09
C LEU A 15 22.41 -3.58 0.35
N GLY A 16 21.40 -4.08 1.05
CA GLY A 16 21.50 -4.43 2.47
C GLY A 16 20.17 -4.33 3.17
N THR A 17 20.20 -4.23 4.48
CA THR A 17 19.00 -4.12 5.33
C THR A 17 19.19 -3.00 6.35
N MET A 18 18.08 -2.49 6.85
CA MET A 18 18.06 -1.44 7.87
C MET A 18 16.79 -1.57 8.72
N PRO A 19 16.83 -1.23 10.01
CA PRO A 19 15.61 -1.12 10.81
C PRO A 19 14.60 -0.16 10.16
N LYS A 20 13.34 -0.56 10.11
CA LYS A 20 12.28 0.18 9.39
C LYS A 20 12.19 1.64 9.82
N LEU A 21 12.19 1.91 11.12
CA LEU A 21 12.09 3.28 11.62
C LEU A 21 13.29 4.14 11.20
N GLU A 22 14.49 3.58 11.26
CA GLU A 22 15.72 4.27 10.83
C GLU A 22 15.66 4.62 9.35
N ALA A 23 15.23 3.68 8.50
CA ALA A 23 15.08 3.92 7.06
C ALA A 23 14.14 5.09 6.77
N HIS A 24 13.04 5.22 7.52
CA HIS A 24 12.10 6.34 7.38
C HIS A 24 12.63 7.66 7.93
N ILE A 25 13.46 7.63 8.98
CA ILE A 25 14.09 8.84 9.54
C ILE A 25 15.10 9.43 8.54
N ILE A 26 15.96 8.61 7.97
CA ILE A 26 17.00 9.09 7.04
C ILE A 26 16.56 9.18 5.58
N GLY A 27 15.36 8.67 5.27
CA GLY A 27 14.83 8.63 3.90
C GLY A 27 15.56 7.65 2.98
N ALA A 28 16.02 6.52 3.53
CA ALA A 28 16.69 5.49 2.74
C ALA A 28 15.73 4.82 1.77
N LEU A 29 16.16 4.64 0.52
CA LEU A 29 15.38 3.93 -0.49
C LEU A 29 15.29 2.44 -0.13
N HIS A 30 14.09 1.95 0.01
CA HIS A 30 13.82 0.57 0.39
C HIS A 30 12.69 -0.04 -0.44
N ARG A 31 12.67 -1.37 -0.49
CA ARG A 31 11.67 -2.15 -1.22
C ARG A 31 10.34 -2.18 -0.47
N ALA A 32 9.26 -1.96 -1.23
CA ALA A 32 7.91 -1.98 -0.72
C ALA A 32 6.95 -2.63 -1.71
N PHE A 33 5.74 -2.90 -1.27
CA PHE A 33 4.65 -3.28 -2.16
C PHE A 33 3.36 -2.52 -1.81
N SER A 34 2.54 -2.32 -2.82
CA SER A 34 1.19 -1.80 -2.69
C SER A 34 0.21 -2.71 -3.41
N LEU A 35 -0.77 -3.23 -2.67
CA LEU A 35 -1.81 -4.11 -3.18
C LEU A 35 -3.12 -3.33 -3.34
N PHE A 36 -3.77 -3.55 -4.49
CA PHE A 36 -5.08 -2.99 -4.83
C PHE A 36 -6.03 -4.15 -5.11
N ILE A 37 -7.04 -4.33 -4.26
CA ILE A 37 -8.05 -5.38 -4.41
C ILE A 37 -9.37 -4.75 -4.84
N PHE A 38 -9.94 -5.27 -5.92
CA PHE A 38 -11.28 -4.94 -6.40
C PHE A 38 -12.24 -6.09 -6.15
N ASN A 39 -13.51 -5.76 -5.93
CA ASN A 39 -14.59 -6.74 -5.85
C ASN A 39 -15.31 -6.91 -7.20
N SER A 40 -16.31 -7.79 -7.26
CA SER A 40 -17.12 -8.03 -8.47
C SER A 40 -17.93 -6.81 -8.93
N LYS A 41 -18.13 -5.83 -8.04
CA LYS A 41 -18.78 -4.54 -8.34
C LYS A 41 -17.79 -3.47 -8.82
N LYS A 42 -16.53 -3.84 -9.08
CA LYS A 42 -15.45 -2.93 -9.48
C LYS A 42 -15.13 -1.84 -8.44
N GLN A 43 -15.41 -2.11 -7.18
CA GLN A 43 -15.05 -1.23 -6.08
C GLN A 43 -13.68 -1.60 -5.53
N LEU A 44 -12.88 -0.60 -5.21
CA LEU A 44 -11.58 -0.78 -4.56
C LEU A 44 -11.76 -0.90 -3.05
N LEU A 45 -11.08 -1.90 -2.47
CA LEU A 45 -10.97 -2.01 -1.02
C LEU A 45 -9.92 -1.02 -0.52
N ILE A 46 -10.33 -0.09 0.32
CA ILE A 46 -9.45 0.82 1.03
C ILE A 46 -9.51 0.58 2.53
N GLN A 47 -8.42 0.87 3.23
CA GLN A 47 -8.33 0.73 4.67
C GLN A 47 -8.06 2.07 5.34
N GLN A 48 -8.60 2.25 6.54
CA GLN A 48 -8.22 3.35 7.42
C GLN A 48 -7.20 2.84 8.43
N ARG A 49 -6.01 3.42 8.40
CA ARG A 49 -4.89 3.01 9.26
C ARG A 49 -5.21 3.21 10.72
N ALA A 50 -4.81 2.27 11.57
CA ALA A 50 -4.96 2.42 13.02
C ALA A 50 -4.30 3.72 13.50
N ILE A 51 -4.92 4.38 14.46
CA ILE A 51 -4.43 5.65 15.00
C ILE A 51 -3.05 5.52 15.65
N THR A 52 -2.71 4.32 16.12
CA THR A 52 -1.44 4.00 16.80
C THR A 52 -0.28 3.73 15.85
N LYS A 53 -0.48 3.81 14.52
CA LYS A 53 0.62 3.63 13.57
C LYS A 53 1.66 4.73 13.74
N TYR A 54 2.93 4.39 13.50
CA TYR A 54 4.07 5.31 13.71
C TYR A 54 4.02 6.55 12.80
N HIS A 55 3.30 6.51 11.67
CA HIS A 55 2.93 7.67 10.86
C HIS A 55 1.60 7.45 10.16
N SER A 56 0.99 8.52 9.67
CA SER A 56 -0.24 8.48 8.86
C SER A 56 -1.40 7.72 9.53
N GLY A 57 -1.44 7.71 10.87
CA GLY A 57 -2.55 7.12 11.62
C GLY A 57 -3.87 7.81 11.28
N SER A 58 -4.96 7.06 11.25
CA SER A 58 -6.31 7.48 10.89
C SER A 58 -6.51 7.85 9.42
N LEU A 59 -5.48 7.84 8.58
CA LEU A 59 -5.62 8.12 7.15
C LEU A 59 -6.07 6.89 6.37
N TRP A 60 -6.80 7.15 5.29
CA TRP A 60 -7.19 6.13 4.32
C TRP A 60 -6.05 5.83 3.35
N ALA A 61 -5.86 4.57 3.06
CA ALA A 61 -4.84 4.07 2.14
C ALA A 61 -5.42 2.97 1.25
N ASN A 62 -4.63 2.50 0.28
CA ASN A 62 -4.96 1.35 -0.54
C ASN A 62 -5.17 0.08 0.30
N THR A 63 -5.57 -1.02 -0.33
CA THR A 63 -5.95 -2.26 0.36
C THR A 63 -4.91 -2.73 1.36
N CYS A 64 -3.64 -2.82 0.95
CA CYS A 64 -2.53 -3.22 1.80
C CYS A 64 -1.23 -2.67 1.23
N CYS A 65 -0.40 -2.09 2.07
CA CYS A 65 0.94 -1.67 1.71
C CYS A 65 1.90 -1.96 2.85
N SER A 66 3.06 -2.52 2.53
CA SER A 66 4.07 -2.88 3.51
C SER A 66 5.41 -3.18 2.81
N HIS A 67 6.30 -3.82 3.53
CA HIS A 67 7.65 -4.14 3.12
C HIS A 67 7.91 -5.63 3.25
N PRO A 68 8.66 -6.27 2.31
CA PRO A 68 9.18 -7.60 2.55
C PRO A 68 10.22 -7.54 3.69
N ARG A 69 10.27 -8.60 4.47
CA ARG A 69 11.35 -8.82 5.42
C ARG A 69 12.63 -9.24 4.68
N PRO A 70 13.81 -9.11 5.28
CA PRO A 70 15.03 -9.68 4.71
C PRO A 70 14.83 -11.16 4.37
N ASN A 71 15.21 -11.57 3.15
CA ASN A 71 15.05 -12.92 2.61
C ASN A 71 13.60 -13.39 2.41
N GLU A 72 12.62 -12.52 2.55
CA GLU A 72 11.22 -12.80 2.25
C GLU A 72 10.90 -12.43 0.79
N LEU A 73 10.21 -13.31 0.06
CA LEU A 73 9.71 -12.96 -1.27
C LEU A 73 8.54 -11.99 -1.17
N LEU A 74 8.42 -11.09 -2.14
CA LEU A 74 7.29 -10.15 -2.20
C LEU A 74 5.93 -10.86 -2.13
N SER A 75 5.77 -11.97 -2.83
CA SER A 75 4.54 -12.76 -2.78
C SER A 75 4.20 -13.26 -1.37
N GLN A 76 5.21 -13.68 -0.61
CA GLN A 76 5.04 -14.10 0.78
C GLN A 76 4.66 -12.92 1.67
N ALA A 77 5.33 -11.78 1.50
CA ALA A 77 5.07 -10.56 2.27
C ALA A 77 3.64 -10.06 2.05
N ILE A 78 3.15 -10.07 0.81
CA ILE A 78 1.80 -9.65 0.44
C ILE A 78 0.76 -10.51 1.18
N HIS A 79 0.86 -11.84 1.08
CA HIS A 79 -0.08 -12.73 1.74
C HIS A 79 -0.03 -12.61 3.26
N ARG A 80 1.18 -12.52 3.83
CA ARG A 80 1.37 -12.33 5.27
C ARG A 80 0.70 -11.06 5.77
N ARG A 81 0.96 -9.92 5.13
CA ARG A 81 0.41 -8.63 5.57
C ARG A 81 -1.09 -8.51 5.31
N LEU A 82 -1.59 -9.06 4.22
CA LEU A 82 -3.02 -9.09 3.94
C LEU A 82 -3.78 -9.85 5.03
N ASP A 83 -3.24 -10.98 5.48
CA ASP A 83 -3.80 -11.75 6.58
C ASP A 83 -3.68 -10.99 7.92
N GLU A 84 -2.49 -10.47 8.24
CA GLU A 84 -2.25 -9.73 9.49
C GLU A 84 -3.09 -8.47 9.64
N GLU A 85 -3.33 -7.74 8.56
CA GLU A 85 -4.07 -6.47 8.58
C GLU A 85 -5.58 -6.65 8.43
N LEU A 86 -6.01 -7.48 7.46
CA LEU A 86 -7.40 -7.59 7.03
C LEU A 86 -8.00 -8.98 7.19
N GLY A 87 -7.24 -9.95 7.69
CA GLY A 87 -7.73 -11.34 7.84
C GLY A 87 -8.22 -11.94 6.53
N MET A 88 -7.61 -11.57 5.43
CA MET A 88 -8.02 -11.94 4.08
C MET A 88 -6.96 -12.79 3.39
N GLN A 89 -7.44 -13.59 2.44
CA GLN A 89 -6.59 -14.28 1.46
C GLN A 89 -7.09 -13.94 0.05
N CYS A 90 -6.16 -13.79 -0.88
CA CYS A 90 -6.46 -13.53 -2.27
C CYS A 90 -5.56 -14.42 -3.14
N ASN A 91 -6.16 -15.35 -3.87
CA ASN A 91 -5.40 -16.33 -4.64
C ASN A 91 -4.91 -15.80 -5.99
N GLU A 92 -5.62 -14.81 -6.54
CA GLU A 92 -5.28 -14.20 -7.82
C GLU A 92 -4.67 -12.82 -7.59
N ILE A 93 -3.36 -12.78 -7.41
CA ILE A 93 -2.59 -11.53 -7.29
C ILE A 93 -1.64 -11.45 -8.48
N ARG A 94 -1.71 -10.31 -9.21
CA ARG A 94 -0.90 -10.06 -10.40
C ARG A 94 -0.05 -8.81 -10.21
N THR A 95 1.16 -8.84 -10.74
CA THR A 95 2.01 -7.64 -10.84
C THR A 95 1.46 -6.68 -11.89
N ILE A 96 1.42 -5.39 -11.58
CA ILE A 96 0.91 -4.36 -12.49
C ILE A 96 1.88 -3.20 -12.73
N GLY A 97 3.06 -3.27 -12.17
CA GLY A 97 4.12 -2.28 -12.38
C GLY A 97 4.87 -1.91 -11.13
N THR A 98 5.67 -0.89 -11.23
CA THR A 98 6.46 -0.33 -10.12
C THR A 98 6.39 1.19 -10.16
N VAL A 99 6.52 1.81 -8.99
CA VAL A 99 6.74 3.25 -8.87
C VAL A 99 7.85 3.50 -7.87
N LEU A 100 8.60 4.56 -8.11
CA LEU A 100 9.60 5.06 -7.16
C LEU A 100 9.12 6.43 -6.68
N TYR A 101 8.92 6.58 -5.39
CA TYR A 101 8.52 7.85 -4.80
C TYR A 101 9.34 8.18 -3.56
N ASN A 102 9.40 9.47 -3.27
CA ASN A 102 10.08 10.03 -2.12
C ASN A 102 9.18 11.12 -1.54
N GLU A 103 8.43 10.78 -0.51
CA GLU A 103 7.41 11.64 0.06
C GLU A 103 7.58 11.80 1.57
N LYS A 104 7.49 13.03 2.02
CA LYS A 104 7.48 13.36 3.44
C LYS A 104 6.11 13.06 4.02
N VAL A 105 6.05 12.19 5.05
CA VAL A 105 4.78 11.80 5.69
C VAL A 105 4.55 12.51 7.02
N THR A 106 5.62 12.90 7.71
CA THR A 106 5.63 13.78 8.88
C THR A 106 6.87 14.67 8.83
N ASP A 107 7.05 15.55 9.81
CA ASP A 107 8.24 16.41 9.86
C ASP A 107 9.56 15.64 9.96
N ASN A 108 9.51 14.41 10.48
CA ASN A 108 10.69 13.59 10.76
C ASN A 108 10.74 12.27 10.00
N LEU A 109 9.72 11.94 9.18
CA LEU A 109 9.62 10.66 8.50
C LEU A 109 9.40 10.83 7.01
N ILE A 110 10.12 10.03 6.22
CA ILE A 110 10.11 10.03 4.77
C ILE A 110 9.78 8.62 4.27
N GLU A 111 8.82 8.53 3.35
CA GLU A 111 8.55 7.33 2.55
C GLU A 111 9.34 7.43 1.25
N HIS A 112 10.50 6.77 1.21
CA HIS A 112 11.33 6.65 0.01
C HIS A 112 11.36 5.19 -0.42
N GLU A 113 10.50 4.85 -1.36
CA GLU A 113 10.21 3.46 -1.69
C GLU A 113 10.35 3.14 -3.16
N PHE A 114 10.94 1.98 -3.43
CA PHE A 114 10.76 1.26 -4.69
C PHE A 114 9.57 0.34 -4.51
N ASP A 115 8.41 0.78 -4.97
CA ASP A 115 7.12 0.19 -4.67
C ASP A 115 6.63 -0.70 -5.80
N HIS A 116 6.46 -1.99 -5.51
CA HIS A 116 5.90 -2.96 -6.43
C HIS A 116 4.39 -2.98 -6.31
N LEU A 117 3.69 -2.70 -7.42
CA LEU A 117 2.24 -2.64 -7.46
C LEU A 117 1.62 -3.98 -7.84
N TYR A 118 0.58 -4.37 -7.12
CA TYR A 118 -0.13 -5.62 -7.30
C TYR A 118 -1.64 -5.40 -7.35
N LEU A 119 -2.29 -6.22 -8.16
CA LEU A 119 -3.74 -6.23 -8.36
C LEU A 119 -4.31 -7.56 -7.92
N GLY A 120 -5.40 -7.53 -7.17
CA GLY A 120 -6.15 -8.72 -6.76
C GLY A 120 -7.65 -8.52 -6.88
N PHE A 121 -8.38 -9.63 -6.87
CA PHE A 121 -9.84 -9.65 -6.95
C PHE A 121 -10.41 -10.62 -5.93
N THR A 122 -11.35 -10.14 -5.13
CA THR A 122 -12.12 -10.97 -4.21
C THR A 122 -13.38 -10.23 -3.74
N ASP A 123 -14.41 -11.01 -3.39
CA ASP A 123 -15.62 -10.51 -2.71
C ASP A 123 -15.61 -10.82 -1.21
N GLN A 124 -14.48 -11.26 -0.66
CA GLN A 124 -14.32 -11.58 0.75
C GLN A 124 -14.56 -10.35 1.64
N THR A 125 -15.23 -10.55 2.77
CA THR A 125 -15.39 -9.50 3.77
C THR A 125 -14.12 -9.41 4.63
N PRO A 126 -13.48 -8.24 4.72
CA PRO A 126 -12.33 -8.05 5.61
C PRO A 126 -12.66 -8.28 7.09
N GLN A 127 -11.67 -8.82 7.80
CA GLN A 127 -11.66 -8.93 9.25
C GLN A 127 -10.47 -8.13 9.77
N CYS A 128 -10.70 -6.84 10.04
CA CYS A 128 -9.64 -5.92 10.42
C CYS A 128 -8.99 -6.28 11.75
N ASN A 129 -7.66 -6.31 11.77
CA ASN A 129 -6.90 -6.30 13.03
C ASN A 129 -6.88 -4.86 13.55
N PRO A 130 -7.50 -4.55 14.70
CA PRO A 130 -7.64 -3.18 15.18
C PRO A 130 -6.28 -2.51 15.53
N ASN A 131 -5.23 -3.30 15.74
CA ASN A 131 -3.88 -2.76 15.95
C ASN A 131 -3.23 -2.25 14.66
N GLU A 132 -3.75 -2.64 13.51
CA GLU A 132 -3.23 -2.26 12.19
C GLU A 132 -4.22 -1.40 11.41
N VAL A 133 -5.50 -1.75 11.43
CA VAL A 133 -6.56 -1.17 10.62
C VAL A 133 -7.78 -0.88 11.48
N MET A 134 -8.19 0.38 11.54
CA MET A 134 -9.36 0.77 12.33
C MET A 134 -10.67 0.66 11.57
N ASN A 135 -10.64 0.67 10.23
CA ASN A 135 -11.84 0.57 9.39
C ASN A 135 -11.48 0.18 7.96
N TYR A 136 -12.45 -0.29 7.20
CA TYR A 136 -12.32 -0.52 5.76
C TYR A 136 -13.55 -0.03 5.01
N ARG A 137 -13.40 0.15 3.71
CA ARG A 137 -14.50 0.51 2.82
C ARG A 137 -14.26 -0.01 1.41
N TRP A 138 -15.32 -0.54 0.79
CA TRP A 138 -15.37 -0.76 -0.64
C TRP A 138 -15.89 0.51 -1.30
N ILE A 139 -15.14 1.11 -2.21
CA ILE A 139 -15.47 2.40 -2.81
C ILE A 139 -15.32 2.34 -4.33
N SER A 140 -16.27 2.93 -5.06
CA SER A 140 -16.12 3.11 -6.51
C SER A 140 -14.98 4.07 -6.82
N LEU A 141 -14.33 3.90 -7.97
CA LEU A 141 -13.25 4.80 -8.38
C LEU A 141 -13.73 6.25 -8.55
N ASP A 142 -14.93 6.44 -9.10
CA ASP A 142 -15.52 7.78 -9.22
C ASP A 142 -15.63 8.48 -7.87
N SER A 143 -16.20 7.80 -6.88
CA SER A 143 -16.34 8.33 -5.54
C SER A 143 -15.00 8.57 -4.86
N LEU A 144 -14.04 7.65 -5.05
CA LEU A 144 -12.69 7.77 -4.48
C LEU A 144 -11.96 9.01 -5.01
N TYR A 145 -11.90 9.17 -6.33
CA TYR A 145 -11.21 10.32 -6.94
C TYR A 145 -11.89 11.64 -6.58
N GLN A 146 -13.21 11.67 -6.53
CA GLN A 146 -13.96 12.85 -6.09
C GLN A 146 -13.67 13.20 -4.62
N ASP A 147 -13.66 12.20 -3.73
CA ASP A 147 -13.41 12.43 -2.31
C ASP A 147 -11.96 12.88 -2.04
N ILE A 148 -10.99 12.31 -2.75
CA ILE A 148 -9.58 12.76 -2.65
C ILE A 148 -9.41 14.20 -3.13
N GLU A 149 -10.12 14.60 -4.17
CA GLU A 149 -10.07 15.97 -4.67
C GLU A 149 -10.61 16.97 -3.63
N GLN A 150 -11.67 16.59 -2.93
CA GLN A 150 -12.32 17.42 -1.90
C GLN A 150 -11.61 17.36 -0.54
N ASN A 151 -11.11 16.18 -0.15
CA ASN A 151 -10.56 15.89 1.17
C ASN A 151 -9.19 15.19 1.08
N PRO A 152 -8.18 15.77 0.42
CA PRO A 152 -6.90 15.09 0.20
C PRO A 152 -6.17 14.76 1.50
N SER A 153 -6.38 15.51 2.56
CA SER A 153 -5.73 15.28 3.87
C SER A 153 -6.26 14.07 4.62
N ASP A 154 -7.37 13.48 4.18
CA ASP A 154 -7.92 12.25 4.77
C ASP A 154 -7.23 10.98 4.23
N TYR A 155 -6.36 11.14 3.25
CA TYR A 155 -5.70 10.05 2.54
C TYR A 155 -4.19 10.09 2.73
N SER A 156 -3.56 8.92 2.75
CA SER A 156 -2.11 8.83 2.86
C SER A 156 -1.41 9.42 1.62
N VAL A 157 -0.24 9.99 1.82
CA VAL A 157 0.53 10.67 0.77
C VAL A 157 0.88 9.72 -0.38
N TRP A 158 1.33 8.51 -0.07
CA TRP A 158 1.69 7.52 -1.11
C TRP A 158 0.48 7.04 -1.92
N PHE A 159 -0.68 6.87 -1.28
CA PHE A 159 -1.90 6.48 -1.98
C PHE A 159 -2.34 7.55 -2.98
N CYS A 160 -2.37 8.81 -2.54
CA CYS A 160 -2.63 9.94 -3.43
C CYS A 160 -1.63 10.02 -4.58
N TYR A 161 -0.35 9.81 -4.29
CA TYR A 161 0.70 9.79 -5.30
C TYR A 161 0.46 8.73 -6.37
N ILE A 162 0.21 7.47 -5.96
CA ILE A 162 -0.02 6.35 -6.88
C ILE A 162 -1.26 6.58 -7.73
N LEU A 163 -2.37 7.00 -7.10
CA LEU A 163 -3.62 7.30 -7.81
C LEU A 163 -3.44 8.38 -8.88
N LYS A 164 -2.69 9.43 -8.55
CA LYS A 164 -2.40 10.52 -9.48
C LYS A 164 -1.43 10.10 -10.58
N HIS A 165 -0.37 9.38 -10.22
CA HIS A 165 0.69 8.96 -11.14
C HIS A 165 0.18 7.96 -12.17
N MET A 166 -0.58 6.95 -11.75
CA MET A 166 -1.17 5.94 -12.63
C MET A 166 -2.42 6.45 -13.35
N GLY A 167 -3.23 7.27 -12.69
CA GLY A 167 -4.40 7.93 -13.24
C GLY A 167 -5.68 7.09 -13.22
N PHE A 168 -6.80 7.79 -13.27
CA PHE A 168 -8.15 7.22 -13.20
C PHE A 168 -8.40 6.15 -14.29
N ASN A 169 -7.99 6.44 -15.53
CA ASN A 169 -8.22 5.51 -16.65
C ASN A 169 -7.48 4.17 -16.44
N GLN A 170 -6.26 4.21 -15.93
CA GLN A 170 -5.51 2.99 -15.65
C GLN A 170 -6.16 2.18 -14.53
N PHE A 171 -6.57 2.81 -13.43
CA PHE A 171 -7.30 2.14 -12.35
C PHE A 171 -8.63 1.57 -12.84
N THR A 172 -9.33 2.26 -13.72
CA THR A 172 -10.56 1.76 -14.36
C THR A 172 -10.29 0.47 -15.15
N ARG A 173 -9.22 0.45 -15.94
CA ARG A 173 -8.80 -0.77 -16.66
C ARG A 173 -8.49 -1.91 -15.68
N TRP A 174 -7.73 -1.64 -14.64
CA TRP A 174 -7.41 -2.65 -13.62
C TRP A 174 -8.65 -3.17 -12.90
N SER A 175 -9.63 -2.31 -12.59
CA SER A 175 -10.90 -2.75 -11.99
C SER A 175 -11.68 -3.74 -12.86
N GLN A 176 -11.40 -3.76 -14.15
CA GLN A 176 -11.98 -4.68 -15.14
C GLN A 176 -11.09 -5.89 -15.42
N GLY A 177 -9.95 -6.02 -14.71
CA GLY A 177 -8.98 -7.09 -14.94
C GLY A 177 -8.12 -6.92 -16.18
N ILE A 178 -8.05 -5.72 -16.75
CA ILE A 178 -7.23 -5.42 -17.93
C ILE A 178 -5.89 -4.84 -17.45
N ILE A 179 -4.81 -5.55 -17.73
CA ILE A 179 -3.43 -5.17 -17.37
C ILE A 179 -2.72 -4.63 -18.60
#